data_bb5ea118bf2c2e44d8de376557220566
#
_entry.id   bb5ea118bf2c2e44d8de376557220566
#
_cell.length_a   1.000
_cell.length_b   1.000
_cell.length_c   1.000
_cell.angle_alpha   90.00
_cell.angle_beta   90.00
_cell.angle_gamma   90.00
#
_symmetry.space_group_name_H-M   'P 1'
#
loop_
_entity.id
_entity.type
_entity.pdbx_description
1 polymer ?
#
loop_
_entity_poly.entity_id
_entity_poly.type
_entity_poly.pdbx_seq_one_letter_code
_entity_poly.pdbx_strand_id
1 'polypeptide(L)'
;MNDLKYISGDLVEAWIGINTGSLVAEVVGYNPLYQEYILTNWYIEETRGVISITEDRITPISLTPKILEKNGWKLSHGFYWSPNEEGAAVGLSSQTGYVWKAYIGRHPLRSNINSVSDLQHLLFGLGLNLEMEV
;
A
#
# COMPACT_ATOMS: atom_id res chain seq x y z
N MET A 1 3.32 -16.96 -16.91
CA MET A 1 3.18 -15.52 -16.76
C MET A 1 3.42 -15.16 -15.31
N ASN A 2 4.42 -14.34 -15.05
CA ASN A 2 4.73 -13.96 -13.68
C ASN A 2 3.86 -12.77 -13.28
N ASP A 3 3.05 -12.96 -12.27
CA ASP A 3 2.26 -11.88 -11.72
C ASP A 3 3.19 -10.92 -10.98
N LEU A 4 3.05 -9.63 -11.25
CA LEU A 4 3.80 -8.62 -10.54
C LEU A 4 3.27 -8.49 -9.12
N LYS A 5 4.17 -8.45 -8.15
CA LYS A 5 3.82 -8.27 -6.74
C LYS A 5 3.30 -6.85 -6.47
N TYR A 6 3.86 -5.87 -7.17
CA TYR A 6 3.49 -4.46 -7.00
C TYR A 6 2.96 -3.90 -8.30
N ILE A 7 2.02 -2.97 -8.18
CA ILE A 7 1.44 -2.26 -9.33
C ILE A 7 1.65 -0.76 -9.17
N SER A 8 1.45 -0.02 -10.25
CA SER A 8 1.56 1.44 -10.25
C SER A 8 0.63 2.04 -9.19
N GLY A 9 1.17 2.93 -8.38
CA GLY A 9 0.46 3.55 -7.26
C GLY A 9 0.76 2.95 -5.90
N ASP A 10 1.35 1.75 -5.86
CA ASP A 10 1.70 1.10 -4.59
C ASP A 10 2.77 1.86 -3.83
N LEU A 11 2.57 2.00 -2.51
CA LEU A 11 3.58 2.53 -1.60
C LEU A 11 4.35 1.39 -0.97
N VAL A 12 5.67 1.49 -1.01
CA VAL A 12 6.60 0.47 -0.53
C VAL A 12 7.79 1.10 0.15
N GLU A 13 8.58 0.31 0.89
CA GLU A 13 9.90 0.70 1.34
C GLU A 13 10.94 0.13 0.37
N ALA A 14 11.83 0.99 -0.10
CA ALA A 14 12.91 0.61 -0.99
C ALA A 14 14.25 0.77 -0.29
N TRP A 15 15.05 -0.30 -0.26
CA TRP A 15 16.41 -0.23 0.27
C TRP A 15 17.35 0.28 -0.80
N ILE A 16 17.92 1.45 -0.58
CA ILE A 16 18.73 2.16 -1.59
C ILE A 16 20.22 1.88 -1.40
N GLY A 17 20.65 1.65 -0.17
CA GLY A 17 22.06 1.37 0.11
C GLY A 17 22.42 1.63 1.56
N ILE A 18 23.66 1.29 1.89
CA ILE A 18 24.15 1.36 3.29
C ILE A 18 24.09 2.76 3.85
N ASN A 19 24.39 3.77 3.05
CA ASN A 19 24.43 5.16 3.50
C ASN A 19 23.06 5.83 3.55
N THR A 20 22.11 5.37 2.77
CA THR A 20 20.78 5.97 2.64
C THR A 20 19.72 5.19 3.40
N GLY A 21 19.88 3.87 3.51
CA GLY A 21 18.91 2.99 4.16
C GLY A 21 17.68 2.78 3.31
N SER A 22 16.53 2.65 3.97
CA SER A 22 15.25 2.43 3.31
C SER A 22 14.46 3.73 3.20
N LEU A 23 13.79 3.91 2.07
CA LEU A 23 12.96 5.07 1.78
C LEU A 23 11.58 4.62 1.35
N VAL A 24 10.57 5.40 1.72
CA VAL A 24 9.21 5.20 1.20
C VAL A 24 9.19 5.69 -0.25
N ALA A 25 8.66 4.87 -1.14
CA ALA A 25 8.60 5.18 -2.56
C ALA A 25 7.28 4.68 -3.16
N GLU A 26 6.90 5.30 -4.28
CA GLU A 26 5.72 4.88 -5.03
C GLU A 26 6.16 4.11 -6.27
N VAL A 27 5.54 2.98 -6.51
CA VAL A 27 5.75 2.21 -7.73
C VAL A 27 5.07 2.92 -8.89
N VAL A 28 5.81 3.17 -9.96
CA VAL A 28 5.25 3.81 -11.16
C VAL A 28 5.30 2.91 -12.39
N GLY A 29 6.04 1.81 -12.33
CA GLY A 29 6.10 0.87 -13.43
C GLY A 29 7.03 -0.30 -13.16
N TYR A 30 7.22 -1.11 -14.19
CA TYR A 30 8.07 -2.29 -14.14
C TYR A 30 8.78 -2.46 -15.49
N ASN A 31 10.08 -2.68 -15.43
CA ASN A 31 10.88 -2.95 -16.61
C ASN A 31 11.14 -4.46 -16.73
N PRO A 32 10.46 -5.17 -17.64
CA PRO A 32 10.61 -6.62 -17.74
C PRO A 32 11.98 -7.05 -18.29
N LEU A 33 12.67 -6.16 -19.00
CA LEU A 33 13.98 -6.47 -19.55
C LEU A 33 15.02 -6.70 -18.46
N TYR A 34 15.01 -5.84 -17.42
CA TYR A 34 15.93 -5.92 -16.30
C TYR A 34 15.30 -6.51 -15.04
N GLN A 35 14.02 -6.84 -15.09
CA GLN A 35 13.23 -7.33 -13.94
C GLN A 35 13.35 -6.39 -12.74
N GLU A 36 13.18 -5.10 -13.00
CA GLU A 36 13.28 -4.05 -12.00
C GLU A 36 11.99 -3.23 -11.92
N TYR A 37 11.58 -2.90 -10.70
CA TYR A 37 10.51 -1.94 -10.48
C TYR A 37 11.03 -0.52 -10.63
N ILE A 38 10.22 0.32 -11.22
CA ILE A 38 10.50 1.74 -11.38
C ILE A 38 9.76 2.49 -10.29
N LEU A 39 10.51 3.19 -9.46
CA LEU A 39 9.99 3.87 -8.28
C LEU A 39 10.29 5.37 -8.33
N THR A 40 9.41 6.16 -7.75
CA THR A 40 9.66 7.57 -7.50
C THR A 40 9.69 7.83 -6.02
N ASN A 41 10.54 8.77 -5.61
CA ASN A 41 10.58 9.25 -4.24
C ASN A 41 10.49 10.77 -4.26
N TRP A 42 9.36 11.29 -3.80
CA TRP A 42 9.07 12.71 -3.79
C TRP A 42 9.91 13.51 -2.79
N TYR A 43 10.60 12.81 -1.87
CA TYR A 43 11.35 13.45 -0.78
C TYR A 43 12.81 13.70 -1.11
N ILE A 44 13.31 13.20 -2.24
CA ILE A 44 14.68 13.46 -2.67
C ILE A 44 14.65 14.47 -3.79
N GLU A 45 14.74 15.74 -3.43
CA GLU A 45 14.76 16.83 -4.41
C GLU A 45 15.89 16.71 -5.43
N GLU A 46 17.03 16.14 -5.04
CA GLU A 46 18.20 16.00 -5.88
C GLU A 46 18.05 14.95 -6.98
N THR A 47 17.16 14.00 -6.75
CA THR A 47 16.83 13.02 -7.76
C THR A 47 15.33 13.08 -7.98
N ARG A 48 14.81 14.06 -8.64
CA ARG A 48 13.48 13.93 -9.27
C ARG A 48 13.51 12.69 -10.14
N GLY A 49 14.20 11.72 -9.57
CA GLY A 49 14.64 10.57 -10.22
C GLY A 49 13.71 9.46 -9.93
N VAL A 50 13.45 8.85 -10.97
CA VAL A 50 12.98 7.49 -11.06
C VAL A 50 14.17 6.63 -10.69
N ILE A 51 14.00 5.74 -9.70
CA ILE A 51 14.99 4.72 -9.40
C ILE A 51 14.45 3.38 -9.89
N SER A 52 15.36 2.53 -10.37
CA SER A 52 15.04 1.17 -10.79
C SER A 52 15.72 0.20 -9.85
N ILE A 53 14.94 -0.67 -9.20
CA ILE A 53 15.47 -1.66 -8.27
C ILE A 53 14.76 -3.01 -8.43
N THR A 54 15.45 -4.07 -8.02
CA THR A 54 14.92 -5.42 -8.05
C THR A 54 13.97 -5.65 -6.86
N GLU A 55 13.05 -6.61 -7.01
CA GLU A 55 12.02 -6.90 -6.00
C GLU A 55 12.60 -7.23 -4.63
N ASP A 56 13.76 -7.87 -4.58
CA ASP A 56 14.43 -8.26 -3.33
C ASP A 56 14.84 -7.07 -2.44
N ARG A 57 14.88 -5.87 -3.03
CA ARG A 57 15.18 -4.63 -2.31
C ARG A 57 13.93 -3.85 -1.92
N ILE A 58 12.75 -4.38 -2.19
CA ILE A 58 11.48 -3.75 -1.90
C ILE A 58 10.80 -4.51 -0.77
N THR A 59 10.38 -3.79 0.26
CA THR A 59 9.66 -4.35 1.40
C THR A 59 8.28 -3.72 1.49
N PRO A 60 7.22 -4.51 1.68
CA PRO A 60 5.89 -3.97 1.91
C PRO A 60 5.86 -3.16 3.22
N ILE A 61 5.08 -2.10 3.22
CA ILE A 61 4.85 -1.30 4.43
C ILE A 61 3.70 -1.93 5.22
N SER A 62 3.95 -2.29 6.47
CA SER A 62 2.93 -2.89 7.33
C SER A 62 1.75 -1.94 7.52
N LEU A 63 0.53 -2.48 7.40
CA LEU A 63 -0.69 -1.71 7.62
C LEU A 63 -0.99 -1.67 9.12
N THR A 64 -0.95 -0.48 9.71
CA THR A 64 -1.15 -0.28 11.14
C THR A 64 -2.34 0.64 11.39
N PRO A 65 -2.93 0.61 12.60
CA PRO A 65 -3.98 1.55 12.97
C PRO A 65 -3.58 3.01 12.77
N LYS A 66 -2.33 3.35 13.07
CA LYS A 66 -1.81 4.70 12.92
C LYS A 66 -1.87 5.17 11.46
N ILE A 67 -1.49 4.29 10.52
CA ILE A 67 -1.56 4.60 9.09
C ILE A 67 -3.02 4.77 8.65
N LEU A 68 -3.91 3.91 9.10
CA LEU A 68 -5.33 4.02 8.79
C LEU A 68 -5.90 5.36 9.28
N GLU A 69 -5.61 5.72 10.51
CA GLU A 69 -6.09 6.99 11.09
C GLU A 69 -5.51 8.19 10.34
N LYS A 70 -4.26 8.12 9.95
CA LYS A 70 -3.62 9.17 9.14
C LYS A 70 -4.32 9.39 7.80
N ASN A 71 -4.92 8.35 7.25
CA ASN A 71 -5.64 8.40 5.98
C ASN A 71 -7.15 8.62 6.15
N GLY A 72 -7.58 9.01 7.32
CA GLY A 72 -8.97 9.36 7.56
C GLY A 72 -9.90 8.20 7.88
N TRP A 73 -9.37 7.00 8.06
CA TRP A 73 -10.17 5.86 8.49
C TRP A 73 -10.56 6.04 9.94
N LYS A 74 -11.81 5.72 10.28
CA LYS A 74 -12.35 5.92 11.62
C LYS A 74 -12.75 4.62 12.27
N LEU A 75 -12.32 4.43 13.51
CA LEU A 75 -12.65 3.26 14.30
C LEU A 75 -14.08 3.40 14.85
N SER A 76 -14.92 2.42 14.59
CA SER A 76 -16.26 2.33 15.13
C SER A 76 -16.69 0.87 15.24
N HIS A 77 -17.12 0.47 16.43
CA HIS A 77 -17.60 -0.90 16.71
C HIS A 77 -16.61 -2.00 16.31
N GLY A 78 -15.32 -1.75 16.55
CA GLY A 78 -14.27 -2.74 16.27
C GLY A 78 -13.76 -2.77 14.83
N PHE A 79 -14.26 -1.90 13.97
CA PHE A 79 -13.84 -1.81 12.57
C PHE A 79 -13.31 -0.43 12.25
N TYR A 80 -12.27 -0.37 11.41
CA TYR A 80 -11.86 0.87 10.78
C TYR A 80 -12.61 1.02 9.47
N TRP A 81 -13.36 2.12 9.33
CA TRP A 81 -14.18 2.38 8.16
C TRP A 81 -13.53 3.39 7.24
N SER A 82 -13.58 3.12 5.94
CA SER A 82 -12.99 3.99 4.94
C SER A 82 -13.67 5.38 4.95
N PRO A 83 -12.91 6.45 4.58
CA PRO A 83 -13.44 7.81 4.56
C PRO A 83 -14.39 8.08 3.39
N ASN A 84 -14.76 7.09 2.62
CA ASN A 84 -15.61 7.25 1.45
C ASN A 84 -17.06 7.48 1.85
N GLU A 85 -17.60 8.66 1.51
CA GLU A 85 -18.98 9.04 1.81
C GLU A 85 -19.99 8.61 0.74
N GLU A 86 -19.51 8.25 -0.46
CA GLU A 86 -20.37 7.99 -1.63
C GLU A 86 -20.35 6.52 -2.06
N GLY A 87 -20.60 5.62 -1.20
CA GLY A 87 -20.65 4.24 -1.61
C GLY A 87 -20.56 3.28 -0.45
N ALA A 88 -20.36 2.02 -0.75
CA ALA A 88 -20.20 1.03 0.28
C ALA A 88 -18.86 1.26 0.99
N ALA A 89 -18.93 1.62 2.26
CA ALA A 89 -17.73 1.80 3.06
C ALA A 89 -17.02 0.46 3.24
N VAL A 90 -15.69 0.46 3.10
CA VAL A 90 -14.86 -0.70 3.40
C VAL A 90 -14.54 -0.70 4.88
N GLY A 91 -14.80 -1.80 5.56
CA GLY A 91 -14.46 -1.99 6.97
C GLY A 91 -13.28 -2.93 7.10
N LEU A 92 -12.33 -2.57 7.94
CA LEU A 92 -11.17 -3.40 8.26
C LEU A 92 -11.18 -3.77 9.74
N SER A 93 -11.02 -5.05 10.04
CA SER A 93 -10.86 -5.49 11.42
C SER A 93 -9.61 -6.34 11.58
N SER A 94 -9.00 -6.27 12.76
CA SER A 94 -7.80 -7.04 13.08
C SER A 94 -7.78 -7.39 14.56
N GLN A 95 -7.41 -8.63 14.87
CA GLN A 95 -7.18 -9.06 16.25
C GLN A 95 -5.79 -8.70 16.74
N THR A 96 -4.83 -8.59 15.84
CA THR A 96 -3.42 -8.36 16.17
C THR A 96 -2.94 -6.95 15.89
N GLY A 97 -3.65 -6.21 15.03
CA GLY A 97 -3.21 -4.90 14.52
C GLY A 97 -2.26 -5.00 13.33
N TYR A 98 -1.95 -6.21 12.85
CA TYR A 98 -1.01 -6.42 11.74
C TYR A 98 -1.62 -7.18 10.58
N VAL A 99 -2.59 -8.06 10.84
CA VAL A 99 -3.27 -8.84 9.81
C VAL A 99 -4.74 -8.44 9.81
N TRP A 100 -5.21 -7.99 8.67
CA TRP A 100 -6.54 -7.38 8.55
C TRP A 100 -7.47 -8.19 7.68
N LYS A 101 -8.75 -8.11 8.01
CA LYS A 101 -9.83 -8.66 7.18
C LYS A 101 -10.68 -7.49 6.70
N ALA A 102 -11.06 -7.54 5.42
CA ALA A 102 -11.86 -6.48 4.81
C ALA A 102 -13.29 -6.94 4.57
N TYR A 103 -14.21 -6.00 4.76
CA TYR A 103 -15.65 -6.22 4.63
C TYR A 103 -16.30 -5.05 3.90
N ILE A 104 -17.40 -5.35 3.18
CA ILE A 104 -18.38 -4.33 2.79
C ILE A 104 -19.66 -4.68 3.50
N GLY A 105 -20.10 -3.81 4.43
CA GLY A 105 -21.21 -4.13 5.32
C GLY A 105 -20.90 -5.39 6.14
N ARG A 106 -21.68 -6.45 5.95
CA ARG A 106 -21.47 -7.74 6.60
C ARG A 106 -20.80 -8.77 5.71
N HIS A 107 -20.47 -8.39 4.49
CA HIS A 107 -19.89 -9.31 3.51
C HIS A 107 -18.37 -9.29 3.57
N PRO A 108 -17.72 -10.42 3.88
CA PRO A 108 -16.26 -10.50 3.84
C PRO A 108 -15.77 -10.40 2.40
N LEU A 109 -14.76 -9.59 2.17
CA LEU A 109 -14.13 -9.42 0.86
C LEU A 109 -12.82 -10.19 0.76
N ARG A 110 -11.93 -9.93 1.72
CA ARG A 110 -10.58 -10.47 1.68
C ARG A 110 -10.02 -10.58 3.09
N SER A 111 -9.32 -11.64 3.36
CA SER A 111 -8.51 -11.81 4.57
C SER A 111 -7.03 -11.66 4.23
N ASN A 112 -6.19 -11.53 5.25
CA ASN A 112 -4.74 -11.42 5.11
C ASN A 112 -4.29 -10.18 4.35
N ILE A 113 -4.89 -9.03 4.67
CA ILE A 113 -4.38 -7.74 4.23
C ILE A 113 -3.33 -7.33 5.27
N ASN A 114 -2.06 -7.38 4.89
CA ASN A 114 -0.95 -7.20 5.81
C ASN A 114 -0.16 -5.92 5.55
N SER A 115 -0.32 -5.32 4.39
CA SER A 115 0.47 -4.18 3.97
C SER A 115 -0.39 -3.08 3.38
N VAL A 116 0.20 -1.89 3.29
CA VAL A 116 -0.42 -0.75 2.62
C VAL A 116 -0.72 -1.09 1.17
N SER A 117 0.21 -1.75 0.47
CA SER A 117 -0.03 -2.14 -0.93
C SER A 117 -1.15 -3.17 -1.08
N ASP A 118 -1.30 -4.10 -0.14
CA ASP A 118 -2.45 -5.03 -0.14
C ASP A 118 -3.78 -4.27 -0.08
N LEU A 119 -3.85 -3.27 0.79
CA LEU A 119 -5.04 -2.43 0.90
C LEU A 119 -5.27 -1.62 -0.38
N GLN A 120 -4.20 -1.06 -0.94
CA GLN A 120 -4.29 -0.32 -2.20
C GLN A 120 -4.82 -1.19 -3.34
N HIS A 121 -4.36 -2.44 -3.43
CA HIS A 121 -4.86 -3.40 -4.43
C HIS A 121 -6.36 -3.68 -4.24
N LEU A 122 -6.80 -3.83 -3.00
CA LEU A 122 -8.22 -4.02 -2.70
C LEU A 122 -9.04 -2.80 -3.14
N LEU A 123 -8.60 -1.61 -2.77
CA LEU A 123 -9.29 -0.37 -3.12
C LEU A 123 -9.34 -0.16 -4.65
N PHE A 124 -8.25 -0.47 -5.34
CA PHE A 124 -8.20 -0.41 -6.79
C PHE A 124 -9.23 -1.36 -7.42
N GLY A 125 -9.28 -2.61 -6.94
CA GLY A 125 -10.24 -3.60 -7.44
C GLY A 125 -11.69 -3.21 -7.21
N LEU A 126 -11.97 -2.39 -6.19
CA LEU A 126 -13.31 -1.87 -5.89
C LEU A 126 -13.60 -0.56 -6.62
N GLY A 127 -12.68 -0.02 -7.39
CA GLY A 127 -12.85 1.25 -8.07
C GLY A 127 -12.78 2.46 -7.14
N LEU A 128 -12.18 2.30 -5.96
CA LEU A 128 -12.06 3.36 -4.97
C LEU A 128 -10.70 4.04 -5.06
N ASN A 129 -10.59 5.22 -4.44
CA ASN A 129 -9.33 5.94 -4.39
C ASN A 129 -8.31 5.15 -3.57
N LEU A 130 -7.17 4.84 -4.20
CA LEU A 130 -6.11 4.06 -3.57
C LEU A 130 -4.95 4.90 -3.03
N GLU A 131 -5.01 6.22 -3.16
CA GLU A 131 -3.96 7.09 -2.65
C GLU A 131 -3.89 7.02 -1.14
N MET A 132 -2.69 6.82 -0.61
CA MET A 132 -2.46 6.72 0.83
C MET A 132 -1.19 7.45 1.22
N GLU A 133 -1.16 7.89 2.47
CA GLU A 133 0.04 8.44 3.12
C GLU A 133 0.51 7.46 4.19
N VAL A 134 1.80 7.41 4.40
CA VAL A 134 2.39 6.55 5.45
C VAL A 134 3.28 7.31 6.42
#